data_7a0717035eac8d43db09542d2c25fa89
#
_entry.id   7a0717035eac8d43db09542d2c25fa89
#
_cell.length_a   1.000
_cell.length_b   1.000
_cell.length_c   1.000
_cell.angle_alpha   90.00
_cell.angle_beta   90.00
_cell.angle_gamma   90.00
#
_symmetry.space_group_name_H-M   'P 1'
#
loop_
_entity.id
_entity.type
_entity.pdbx_description
1 polymer ?
#
loop_
_entity_poly.entity_id
_entity_poly.type
_entity_poly.pdbx_seq_one_letter_code
_entity_poly.pdbx_strand_id
1 'polypeptide(L)'
;MDFSVIIPARYASSRLPAKLLEDINGKSLIEHTYLNALQSSAKRVIIATDDERINTVAKDFNAEICMTSIDHTSGTSRLSEVVTKLEFDNDEVVVNVQGDEPMLSSEVIDQVAHNLIHSGMHVATLCEKIESESLYFDPNCVKVVYNSRGKALYFSRSPIPAFRKNEEIDLSICCRHIGIYAYRVSFLKKYSQMDNSILE
;
A
#
# COMPACT_ATOMS: atom_id res chain seq x y z
N MET A 1 -0.98 -1.85 20.34
CA MET A 1 -1.39 -0.56 19.70
C MET A 1 -2.18 -0.96 18.47
N ASP A 2 -3.38 -0.40 18.32
CA ASP A 2 -4.30 -0.77 17.26
C ASP A 2 -3.92 -0.06 15.95
N PHE A 3 -4.33 -0.62 14.82
CA PHE A 3 -4.17 0.01 13.53
C PHE A 3 -5.48 -0.05 12.73
N SER A 4 -5.59 0.76 11.68
CA SER A 4 -6.70 0.75 10.75
C SER A 4 -6.19 0.52 9.32
N VAL A 5 -7.03 -0.05 8.46
CA VAL A 5 -6.75 -0.19 7.03
C VAL A 5 -7.55 0.85 6.27
N ILE A 6 -6.91 1.54 5.33
CA ILE A 6 -7.59 2.39 4.35
C ILE A 6 -7.27 1.87 2.96
N ILE A 7 -8.33 1.65 2.17
CA ILE A 7 -8.28 1.13 0.81
C ILE A 7 -8.62 2.29 -0.15
N PRO A 8 -7.63 2.97 -0.76
CA PRO A 8 -7.91 3.97 -1.76
C PRO A 8 -8.48 3.32 -3.02
N ALA A 9 -9.63 3.82 -3.47
CA ALA A 9 -10.39 3.28 -4.58
C ALA A 9 -10.75 4.39 -5.58
N ARG A 10 -10.24 4.29 -6.82
CA ARG A 10 -10.54 5.21 -7.92
C ARG A 10 -11.28 4.50 -9.02
N TYR A 11 -12.30 5.15 -9.56
CA TYR A 11 -12.99 4.65 -10.76
C TYR A 11 -12.10 4.78 -12.01
N ALA A 12 -11.44 5.92 -12.14
CA ALA A 12 -10.55 6.21 -13.26
C ALA A 12 -9.22 5.46 -13.09
N SER A 13 -9.09 4.34 -13.78
CA SER A 13 -7.83 3.61 -13.96
C SER A 13 -7.33 3.82 -15.38
N SER A 14 -6.04 4.15 -15.55
CA SER A 14 -5.45 4.45 -16.87
C SER A 14 -5.43 3.23 -17.81
N ARG A 15 -5.37 2.02 -17.28
CA ARG A 15 -5.30 0.76 -18.05
C ARG A 15 -6.64 0.07 -18.24
N LEU A 16 -7.51 0.09 -17.24
CA LEU A 16 -8.83 -0.54 -17.26
C LEU A 16 -9.79 0.33 -16.42
N PRO A 17 -10.62 1.19 -17.05
CA PRO A 17 -11.65 1.95 -16.33
C PRO A 17 -12.57 1.01 -15.56
N ALA A 18 -13.07 1.44 -14.41
CA ALA A 18 -13.94 0.67 -13.54
C ALA A 18 -13.37 -0.67 -13.00
N LYS A 19 -12.04 -0.93 -13.12
CA LYS A 19 -11.40 -2.19 -12.70
C LYS A 19 -11.88 -2.68 -11.33
N LEU A 20 -12.05 -1.78 -10.38
CA LEU A 20 -12.44 -2.12 -9.01
C LEU A 20 -13.89 -2.63 -8.90
N LEU A 21 -14.72 -2.37 -9.89
CA LEU A 21 -16.11 -2.81 -9.94
C LEU A 21 -16.32 -4.06 -10.81
N GLU A 22 -15.24 -4.58 -11.43
CA GLU A 22 -15.31 -5.82 -12.21
C GLU A 22 -15.74 -6.99 -11.33
N ASP A 23 -16.72 -7.77 -11.84
CA ASP A 23 -17.23 -8.95 -11.15
C ASP A 23 -16.22 -10.12 -11.23
N ILE A 24 -15.90 -10.66 -10.09
CA ILE A 24 -15.07 -11.87 -9.94
C ILE A 24 -15.87 -12.86 -9.09
N ASN A 25 -16.48 -13.84 -9.72
CA ASN A 25 -17.27 -14.87 -9.05
C ASN A 25 -18.41 -14.31 -8.18
N GLY A 26 -19.15 -13.30 -8.69
CA GLY A 26 -20.30 -12.73 -8.02
C GLY A 26 -19.99 -11.65 -6.99
N LYS A 27 -18.76 -11.18 -6.92
CA LYS A 27 -18.32 -10.06 -6.09
C LYS A 27 -17.43 -9.11 -6.88
N SER A 28 -17.50 -7.82 -6.58
CA SER A 28 -16.59 -6.85 -7.19
C SER A 28 -15.14 -7.03 -6.68
N LEU A 29 -14.16 -6.62 -7.50
CA LEU A 29 -12.74 -6.69 -7.09
C LEU A 29 -12.49 -5.95 -5.77
N ILE A 30 -13.10 -4.78 -5.58
CA ILE A 30 -12.97 -4.00 -4.33
C ILE A 30 -13.60 -4.74 -3.13
N GLU A 31 -14.70 -5.48 -3.33
CA GLU A 31 -15.32 -6.29 -2.28
C GLU A 31 -14.38 -7.41 -1.83
N HIS A 32 -13.72 -8.11 -2.76
CA HIS A 32 -12.72 -9.12 -2.42
C HIS A 32 -11.59 -8.53 -1.58
N THR A 33 -11.03 -7.38 -2.00
CA THR A 33 -9.97 -6.70 -1.26
C THR A 33 -10.43 -6.28 0.14
N TYR A 34 -11.64 -5.73 0.25
CA TYR A 34 -12.22 -5.32 1.52
C TYR A 34 -12.44 -6.50 2.48
N LEU A 35 -13.07 -7.58 1.99
CA LEU A 35 -13.33 -8.79 2.79
C LEU A 35 -12.02 -9.45 3.25
N ASN A 36 -10.99 -9.42 2.42
CA ASN A 36 -9.69 -9.94 2.79
C ASN A 36 -9.01 -9.06 3.87
N ALA A 37 -9.08 -7.74 3.73
CA ALA A 37 -8.56 -6.82 4.74
C ALA A 37 -9.28 -6.95 6.10
N LEU A 38 -10.57 -7.31 6.12
CA LEU A 38 -11.32 -7.61 7.35
C LEU A 38 -10.83 -8.84 8.10
N GLN A 39 -10.03 -9.73 7.47
CA GLN A 39 -9.42 -10.87 8.16
C GLN A 39 -8.18 -10.47 8.97
N SER A 40 -7.66 -9.26 8.78
CA SER A 40 -6.54 -8.74 9.58
C SER A 40 -6.99 -8.31 10.98
N SER A 41 -6.03 -8.03 11.86
CA SER A 41 -6.29 -7.50 13.22
C SER A 41 -6.64 -6.00 13.22
N ALA A 42 -6.93 -5.40 12.08
CA ALA A 42 -7.29 -3.99 11.98
C ALA A 42 -8.59 -3.70 12.74
N LYS A 43 -8.61 -2.62 13.55
CA LYS A 43 -9.83 -2.19 14.25
C LYS A 43 -10.89 -1.60 13.32
N ARG A 44 -10.48 -1.10 12.15
CA ARG A 44 -11.35 -0.51 11.10
C ARG A 44 -10.76 -0.80 9.73
N VAL A 45 -11.64 -1.04 8.76
CA VAL A 45 -11.30 -1.13 7.34
C VAL A 45 -12.18 -0.14 6.60
N ILE A 46 -11.58 0.83 5.90
CA ILE A 46 -12.28 1.97 5.29
C ILE A 46 -11.95 2.01 3.80
N ILE A 47 -12.98 2.11 2.95
CA ILE A 47 -12.82 2.39 1.53
C ILE A 47 -12.83 3.91 1.33
N ALA A 48 -11.76 4.46 0.74
CA ALA A 48 -11.63 5.87 0.43
C ALA A 48 -11.81 6.11 -1.07
N THR A 49 -12.90 6.74 -1.47
CA THR A 49 -13.25 6.94 -2.89
C THR A 49 -13.75 8.36 -3.18
N ASP A 50 -13.59 8.78 -4.43
CA ASP A 50 -14.14 10.01 -5.00
C ASP A 50 -15.32 9.75 -5.94
N ASP A 51 -15.76 8.50 -6.09
CA ASP A 51 -16.73 8.09 -7.09
C ASP A 51 -17.98 7.46 -6.49
N GLU A 52 -19.15 8.00 -6.82
CA GLU A 52 -20.44 7.53 -6.31
C GLU A 52 -20.79 6.09 -6.74
N ARG A 53 -20.24 5.59 -7.85
CA ARG A 53 -20.46 4.22 -8.30
C ARG A 53 -19.75 3.23 -7.36
N ILE A 54 -18.53 3.55 -6.95
CA ILE A 54 -17.79 2.75 -5.96
C ILE A 54 -18.48 2.86 -4.60
N ASN A 55 -18.93 4.07 -4.20
CA ASN A 55 -19.67 4.29 -2.97
C ASN A 55 -20.94 3.43 -2.92
N THR A 56 -21.71 3.38 -4.03
CA THR A 56 -22.93 2.58 -4.12
C THR A 56 -22.63 1.09 -3.95
N VAL A 57 -21.70 0.54 -4.71
CA VAL A 57 -21.32 -0.88 -4.62
C VAL A 57 -20.76 -1.22 -3.23
N ALA A 58 -19.95 -0.34 -2.62
CA ALA A 58 -19.41 -0.57 -1.29
C ALA A 58 -20.49 -0.59 -0.19
N LYS A 59 -21.57 0.17 -0.34
CA LYS A 59 -22.73 0.11 0.55
C LYS A 59 -23.47 -1.23 0.49
N ASP A 60 -23.50 -1.89 -0.68
CA ASP A 60 -24.21 -3.16 -0.85
C ASP A 60 -23.61 -4.28 0.02
N PHE A 61 -22.32 -4.19 0.34
CA PHE A 61 -21.65 -5.12 1.26
C PHE A 61 -21.30 -4.48 2.63
N ASN A 62 -21.97 -3.38 3.01
CA ASN A 62 -21.85 -2.69 4.28
C ASN A 62 -20.42 -2.25 4.65
N ALA A 63 -19.61 -1.84 3.67
CA ALA A 63 -18.29 -1.29 3.95
C ALA A 63 -18.38 0.08 4.64
N GLU A 64 -17.40 0.36 5.49
CA GLU A 64 -17.17 1.72 5.97
C GLU A 64 -16.53 2.54 4.83
N ILE A 65 -17.11 3.70 4.50
CA ILE A 65 -16.71 4.51 3.35
C ILE A 65 -16.40 5.93 3.78
N CYS A 66 -15.34 6.48 3.23
CA CYS A 66 -15.01 7.89 3.31
C CYS A 66 -14.95 8.49 1.90
N MET A 67 -15.88 9.40 1.60
CA MET A 67 -15.83 10.17 0.35
C MET A 67 -14.72 11.21 0.43
N THR A 68 -13.88 11.27 -0.61
CA THR A 68 -12.69 12.12 -0.69
C THR A 68 -12.70 12.97 -1.96
N SER A 69 -11.83 13.98 -2.03
CA SER A 69 -11.68 14.82 -3.23
C SER A 69 -11.22 14.01 -4.44
N ILE A 70 -11.66 14.44 -5.63
CA ILE A 70 -11.21 13.92 -6.93
C ILE A 70 -9.77 14.36 -7.25
N ASP A 71 -9.27 15.42 -6.60
CA ASP A 71 -7.99 16.07 -6.94
C ASP A 71 -6.75 15.30 -6.47
N HIS A 72 -6.94 14.21 -5.72
CA HIS A 72 -5.81 13.40 -5.25
C HIS A 72 -5.06 12.74 -6.39
N THR A 73 -3.76 13.01 -6.50
CA THR A 73 -2.86 12.40 -7.49
C THR A 73 -2.30 11.05 -7.05
N SER A 74 -2.29 10.75 -5.73
CA SER A 74 -1.78 9.50 -5.15
C SER A 74 -2.73 8.88 -4.12
N GLY A 75 -2.57 7.58 -3.86
CA GLY A 75 -3.26 6.91 -2.75
C GLY A 75 -2.90 7.54 -1.40
N THR A 76 -1.63 7.89 -1.18
CA THR A 76 -1.15 8.48 0.08
C THR A 76 -1.79 9.84 0.37
N SER A 77 -1.95 10.72 -0.64
CA SER A 77 -2.65 11.99 -0.48
C SER A 77 -4.13 11.79 -0.11
N ARG A 78 -4.78 10.75 -0.65
CA ARG A 78 -6.16 10.38 -0.31
C ARG A 78 -6.26 9.90 1.15
N LEU A 79 -5.31 9.09 1.61
CA LEU A 79 -5.24 8.66 3.01
C LEU A 79 -5.09 9.86 3.95
N SER A 80 -4.30 10.87 3.58
CA SER A 80 -4.13 12.11 4.37
C SER A 80 -5.46 12.83 4.58
N GLU A 81 -6.31 12.89 3.56
CA GLU A 81 -7.65 13.46 3.70
C GLU A 81 -8.53 12.62 4.63
N VAL A 82 -8.52 11.28 4.47
CA VAL A 82 -9.33 10.37 5.30
C VAL A 82 -8.99 10.53 6.79
N VAL A 83 -7.70 10.48 7.15
CA VAL A 83 -7.29 10.60 8.55
C VAL A 83 -7.61 11.96 9.16
N THR A 84 -7.72 12.98 8.33
CA THR A 84 -8.13 14.33 8.76
C THR A 84 -9.65 14.42 8.93
N LYS A 85 -10.42 13.94 7.92
CA LYS A 85 -11.89 13.95 7.97
C LYS A 85 -12.48 13.12 9.09
N LEU A 86 -11.87 11.98 9.37
CA LEU A 86 -12.32 11.04 10.40
C LEU A 86 -11.61 11.23 11.74
N GLU A 87 -10.88 12.34 11.89
CA GLU A 87 -10.26 12.80 13.14
C GLU A 87 -9.38 11.75 13.83
N PHE A 88 -8.59 11.00 13.05
CA PHE A 88 -7.65 10.02 13.61
C PHE A 88 -6.62 10.70 14.52
N ASP A 89 -6.26 10.03 15.61
CA ASP A 89 -5.20 10.49 16.51
C ASP A 89 -3.82 10.39 15.84
N ASN A 90 -2.93 11.30 16.19
CA ASN A 90 -1.60 11.42 15.57
C ASN A 90 -0.72 10.17 15.74
N ASP A 91 -0.91 9.42 16.83
CA ASP A 91 -0.13 8.23 17.14
C ASP A 91 -0.70 6.95 16.54
N GLU A 92 -1.90 7.01 15.95
CA GLU A 92 -2.49 5.87 15.27
C GLU A 92 -1.66 5.45 14.05
N VAL A 93 -1.79 4.17 13.69
CA VAL A 93 -1.17 3.57 12.51
C VAL A 93 -2.25 3.24 11.48
N VAL A 94 -1.97 3.59 10.23
CA VAL A 94 -2.83 3.29 9.09
C VAL A 94 -2.05 2.47 8.07
N VAL A 95 -2.64 1.36 7.64
CA VAL A 95 -2.12 0.54 6.53
C VAL A 95 -2.85 0.91 5.25
N ASN A 96 -2.09 1.20 4.21
CA ASN A 96 -2.58 1.45 2.85
C ASN A 96 -2.61 0.13 2.08
N VAL A 97 -3.80 -0.41 1.84
CA VAL A 97 -4.01 -1.59 1.00
C VAL A 97 -4.59 -1.13 -0.34
N GLN A 98 -3.92 -1.47 -1.44
CA GLN A 98 -4.40 -1.09 -2.78
C GLN A 98 -5.71 -1.81 -3.10
N GLY A 99 -6.70 -1.07 -3.66
CA GLY A 99 -8.02 -1.63 -3.95
C GLY A 99 -8.02 -2.77 -4.98
N ASP A 100 -6.93 -2.94 -5.72
CA ASP A 100 -6.76 -3.95 -6.75
C ASP A 100 -5.83 -5.13 -6.34
N GLU A 101 -5.61 -5.31 -5.03
CA GLU A 101 -4.80 -6.40 -4.46
C GLU A 101 -5.64 -7.38 -3.61
N PRO A 102 -6.61 -8.11 -4.21
CA PRO A 102 -7.50 -9.00 -3.48
C PRO A 102 -6.80 -10.22 -2.88
N MET A 103 -5.59 -10.54 -3.33
CA MET A 103 -4.80 -11.71 -2.90
C MET A 103 -3.76 -11.36 -1.82
N LEU A 104 -3.71 -10.10 -1.35
CA LEU A 104 -2.82 -9.70 -0.28
C LEU A 104 -3.29 -10.31 1.03
N SER A 105 -2.50 -11.22 1.63
CA SER A 105 -2.94 -11.91 2.84
C SER A 105 -3.06 -11.00 4.06
N SER A 106 -3.99 -11.32 4.96
CA SER A 106 -4.21 -10.58 6.20
C SER A 106 -2.96 -10.54 7.10
N GLU A 107 -2.15 -11.60 7.10
CA GLU A 107 -0.90 -11.68 7.84
C GLU A 107 0.13 -10.65 7.37
N VAL A 108 0.16 -10.35 6.06
CA VAL A 108 1.05 -9.33 5.49
C VAL A 108 0.59 -7.93 5.93
N ILE A 109 -0.73 -7.70 6.02
CA ILE A 109 -1.30 -6.46 6.55
C ILE A 109 -0.90 -6.28 8.01
N ASP A 110 -1.07 -7.32 8.82
CA ASP A 110 -0.69 -7.30 10.24
C ASP A 110 0.81 -7.08 10.41
N GLN A 111 1.64 -7.75 9.60
CA GLN A 111 3.09 -7.65 9.66
C GLN A 111 3.58 -6.22 9.42
N VAL A 112 3.10 -5.53 8.38
CA VAL A 112 3.56 -4.16 8.08
C VAL A 112 3.13 -3.19 9.19
N ALA A 113 1.93 -3.35 9.75
CA ALA A 113 1.45 -2.55 10.88
C ALA A 113 2.31 -2.76 12.12
N HIS A 114 2.55 -4.01 12.51
CA HIS A 114 3.37 -4.36 13.67
C HIS A 114 4.82 -3.89 13.51
N ASN A 115 5.40 -4.01 12.32
CA ASN A 115 6.76 -3.51 12.04
C ASN A 115 6.82 -1.99 12.27
N LEU A 116 5.83 -1.23 11.83
CA LEU A 116 5.82 0.22 12.08
C LEU A 116 5.65 0.56 13.56
N ILE A 117 4.72 -0.12 14.24
CA ILE A 117 4.42 0.11 15.66
C ILE A 117 5.70 -0.03 16.51
N HIS A 118 6.52 -1.04 16.21
CA HIS A 118 7.74 -1.36 16.99
C HIS A 118 9.01 -0.66 16.51
N SER A 119 9.02 -0.09 15.30
CA SER A 119 10.24 0.50 14.72
C SER A 119 10.57 1.92 15.22
N GLY A 120 9.63 2.63 15.81
CA GLY A 120 9.76 4.07 16.11
C GLY A 120 9.82 4.97 14.87
N MET A 121 9.63 4.41 13.65
CA MET A 121 9.63 5.16 12.39
C MET A 121 8.24 5.72 12.07
N HIS A 122 8.16 6.55 11.03
CA HIS A 122 6.90 7.14 10.58
C HIS A 122 6.24 6.37 9.43
N VAL A 123 7.02 5.59 8.69
CA VAL A 123 6.59 4.80 7.53
C VAL A 123 7.26 3.43 7.57
N ALA A 124 6.52 2.38 7.28
CA ALA A 124 7.05 1.05 7.03
C ALA A 124 6.50 0.48 5.72
N THR A 125 7.28 -0.36 5.09
CA THR A 125 6.89 -1.18 3.93
C THR A 125 7.55 -2.54 4.05
N LEU A 126 7.26 -3.45 3.14
CA LEU A 126 7.79 -4.80 3.16
C LEU A 126 8.66 -5.10 1.93
N CYS A 127 9.50 -6.09 2.08
CA CYS A 127 10.23 -6.69 0.98
C CYS A 127 10.37 -8.20 1.19
N GLU A 128 10.61 -8.90 0.11
CA GLU A 128 10.88 -10.34 0.14
C GLU A 128 12.10 -10.65 -0.74
N LYS A 129 12.69 -11.83 -0.53
CA LYS A 129 13.82 -12.29 -1.33
C LYS A 129 13.43 -12.52 -2.78
N ILE A 130 14.34 -12.19 -3.69
CA ILE A 130 14.21 -12.52 -5.11
C ILE A 130 14.70 -13.96 -5.30
N GLU A 131 13.87 -14.81 -5.90
CA GLU A 131 14.12 -16.24 -6.03
C GLU A 131 14.72 -16.64 -7.40
N SER A 132 14.73 -15.71 -8.37
CA SER A 132 15.25 -16.00 -9.71
C SER A 132 15.90 -14.79 -10.35
N GLU A 133 16.89 -15.02 -11.22
CA GLU A 133 17.51 -13.98 -12.03
C GLU A 133 16.51 -13.28 -12.96
N SER A 134 15.50 -14.00 -13.45
CA SER A 134 14.44 -13.41 -14.27
C SER A 134 13.69 -12.30 -13.53
N LEU A 135 13.36 -12.49 -12.23
CA LEU A 135 12.75 -11.46 -11.39
C LEU A 135 13.74 -10.34 -11.06
N TYR A 136 15.03 -10.66 -10.88
CA TYR A 136 16.04 -9.66 -10.60
C TYR A 136 16.22 -8.69 -11.77
N PHE A 137 16.13 -9.15 -13.01
CA PHE A 137 16.24 -8.31 -14.22
C PHE A 137 14.89 -7.73 -14.69
N ASP A 138 13.74 -8.19 -14.18
CA ASP A 138 12.43 -7.66 -14.57
C ASP A 138 12.26 -6.20 -14.09
N PRO A 139 12.07 -5.21 -14.98
CA PRO A 139 11.84 -3.82 -14.61
C PRO A 139 10.49 -3.58 -13.91
N ASN A 140 9.55 -4.52 -13.98
CA ASN A 140 8.29 -4.45 -13.26
C ASN A 140 8.44 -4.88 -11.78
N CYS A 141 9.47 -5.67 -11.48
CA CYS A 141 9.86 -6.01 -10.12
C CYS A 141 10.73 -4.88 -9.56
N VAL A 142 10.21 -4.10 -8.61
CA VAL A 142 10.99 -3.04 -7.94
C VAL A 142 11.91 -3.67 -6.91
N LYS A 143 13.22 -3.44 -7.05
CA LYS A 143 14.24 -3.89 -6.09
C LYS A 143 14.39 -2.87 -4.98
N VAL A 144 14.79 -3.34 -3.80
CA VAL A 144 15.09 -2.50 -2.64
C VAL A 144 16.38 -2.94 -1.96
N VAL A 145 17.21 -1.98 -1.59
CA VAL A 145 18.35 -2.18 -0.69
C VAL A 145 18.11 -1.48 0.63
N TYR A 146 18.53 -2.13 1.71
CA TYR A 146 18.33 -1.63 3.07
C TYR A 146 19.58 -1.88 3.92
N ASN A 147 19.73 -1.12 5.01
CA ASN A 147 20.85 -1.28 5.94
C ASN A 147 20.57 -2.39 6.97
N SER A 148 21.58 -2.67 7.82
CA SER A 148 21.51 -3.68 8.88
C SER A 148 20.41 -3.45 9.93
N ARG A 149 19.79 -2.26 9.96
CA ARG A 149 18.66 -1.92 10.83
C ARG A 149 17.31 -2.03 10.13
N GLY A 150 17.27 -2.60 8.90
CA GLY A 150 16.04 -2.71 8.10
C GLY A 150 15.56 -1.39 7.48
N LYS A 151 16.33 -0.28 7.55
CA LYS A 151 15.95 0.98 6.92
C LYS A 151 16.27 0.92 5.43
N ALA A 152 15.24 1.11 4.58
CA ALA A 152 15.39 1.21 3.14
C ALA A 152 16.31 2.40 2.78
N LEU A 153 17.23 2.17 1.86
CA LEU A 153 18.18 3.16 1.37
C LEU A 153 17.81 3.63 -0.03
N TYR A 154 17.37 2.71 -0.90
CA TYR A 154 17.02 3.02 -2.26
C TYR A 154 16.10 1.96 -2.88
N PHE A 155 15.17 2.40 -3.73
CA PHE A 155 14.30 1.56 -4.54
C PHE A 155 14.66 1.77 -6.02
N SER A 156 14.65 0.69 -6.81
CA SER A 156 15.02 0.78 -8.23
C SER A 156 14.29 -0.25 -9.08
N ARG A 157 13.90 0.15 -10.28
CA ARG A 157 13.48 -0.79 -11.33
C ARG A 157 14.68 -1.49 -11.97
N SER A 158 15.85 -0.84 -11.98
CA SER A 158 17.11 -1.47 -12.38
C SER A 158 17.56 -2.48 -11.33
N PRO A 159 18.34 -3.51 -11.72
CA PRO A 159 18.91 -4.47 -10.78
C PRO A 159 19.81 -3.80 -9.73
N ILE A 160 19.50 -4.02 -8.45
CA ILE A 160 20.28 -3.61 -7.28
C ILE A 160 20.22 -4.71 -6.20
N PRO A 161 21.36 -4.96 -5.43
CA PRO A 161 22.70 -4.44 -5.64
C PRO A 161 23.31 -4.93 -6.96
N ALA A 162 24.14 -4.11 -7.62
CA ALA A 162 24.77 -4.52 -8.87
C ALA A 162 25.96 -5.47 -8.60
N PHE A 163 26.12 -6.47 -9.47
CA PHE A 163 27.25 -7.40 -9.47
C PHE A 163 28.19 -7.03 -10.65
N ARG A 164 29.48 -7.32 -10.47
CA ARG A 164 30.45 -7.08 -11.54
C ARG A 164 30.22 -8.03 -12.71
N LYS A 165 30.64 -7.61 -13.88
CA LYS A 165 30.62 -8.48 -15.08
C LYS A 165 31.47 -9.72 -14.79
N ASN A 166 30.91 -10.92 -14.95
CA ASN A 166 31.48 -12.23 -14.66
C ASN A 166 31.48 -12.66 -13.17
N GLU A 167 30.81 -11.95 -12.27
CA GLU A 167 30.48 -12.45 -10.95
C GLU A 167 29.11 -13.18 -10.99
N GLU A 168 28.97 -14.24 -10.22
CA GLU A 168 27.69 -14.91 -10.01
C GLU A 168 26.77 -13.98 -9.21
N ILE A 169 25.50 -13.93 -9.58
CA ILE A 169 24.50 -13.11 -8.87
C ILE A 169 24.12 -13.81 -7.58
N ASP A 170 24.47 -13.22 -6.46
CA ASP A 170 24.03 -13.69 -5.14
C ASP A 170 22.60 -13.20 -4.85
N LEU A 171 21.60 -14.00 -5.21
CA LEU A 171 20.19 -13.70 -4.97
C LEU A 171 19.84 -13.63 -3.46
N SER A 172 20.67 -14.18 -2.58
CA SER A 172 20.41 -14.18 -1.13
C SER A 172 20.38 -12.77 -0.52
N ILE A 173 21.04 -11.80 -1.18
CA ILE A 173 21.06 -10.39 -0.76
C ILE A 173 20.13 -9.50 -1.59
N CYS A 174 19.45 -10.05 -2.61
CA CYS A 174 18.54 -9.33 -3.48
C CYS A 174 17.11 -9.39 -2.93
N CYS A 175 16.45 -8.23 -2.84
CA CYS A 175 15.09 -8.15 -2.35
C CYS A 175 14.20 -7.35 -3.32
N ARG A 176 12.96 -7.82 -3.49
CA ARG A 176 11.90 -7.07 -4.15
C ARG A 176 11.03 -6.34 -3.12
N HIS A 177 10.63 -5.17 -3.46
CA HIS A 177 9.68 -4.37 -2.69
C HIS A 177 8.25 -4.92 -2.85
N ILE A 178 7.52 -5.00 -1.74
CA ILE A 178 6.09 -5.29 -1.72
C ILE A 178 5.36 -3.96 -1.49
N GLY A 179 4.46 -3.60 -2.40
CA GLY A 179 3.81 -2.27 -2.47
C GLY A 179 2.82 -1.94 -1.35
N ILE A 180 2.88 -2.62 -0.21
CA ILE A 180 2.08 -2.31 0.97
C ILE A 180 2.83 -1.35 1.90
N TYR A 181 2.11 -0.40 2.49
CA TYR A 181 2.69 0.61 3.38
C TYR A 181 1.87 0.80 4.64
N ALA A 182 2.57 0.97 5.75
CA ALA A 182 1.98 1.49 6.99
C ALA A 182 2.53 2.89 7.27
N TYR A 183 1.68 3.77 7.78
CA TYR A 183 1.99 5.15 8.10
C TYR A 183 1.53 5.50 9.51
N ARG A 184 2.32 6.33 10.22
CA ARG A 184 1.76 7.06 11.36
C ARG A 184 0.87 8.20 10.86
N VAL A 185 -0.25 8.41 11.51
CA VAL A 185 -1.20 9.49 11.15
C VAL A 185 -0.54 10.86 11.20
N SER A 186 0.35 11.11 12.17
CA SER A 186 1.14 12.34 12.22
C SER A 186 1.99 12.61 10.98
N PHE A 187 2.46 11.56 10.29
CA PHE A 187 3.16 11.67 9.01
C PHE A 187 2.18 11.97 7.88
N LEU A 188 1.07 11.23 7.77
CA LEU A 188 0.06 11.44 6.73
C LEU A 188 -0.49 12.87 6.74
N LYS A 189 -0.78 13.44 7.92
CA LYS A 189 -1.25 14.82 8.05
C LYS A 189 -0.24 15.87 7.54
N LYS A 190 1.05 15.55 7.55
CA LYS A 190 2.11 16.41 7.00
C LYS A 190 2.40 16.15 5.52
N TYR A 191 2.05 14.98 5.02
CA TYR A 191 2.39 14.53 3.65
C TYR A 191 1.87 15.51 2.58
N SER A 192 0.65 16.03 2.73
CA SER A 192 0.05 16.99 1.80
C SER A 192 0.75 18.35 1.75
N GLN A 193 1.65 18.63 2.69
CA GLN A 193 2.44 19.86 2.78
C GLN A 193 3.88 19.66 2.31
N MET A 194 4.27 18.43 1.93
CA MET A 194 5.61 18.12 1.44
C MET A 194 5.71 18.43 -0.05
N ASP A 195 6.85 18.96 -0.46
CA ASP A 195 7.17 19.11 -1.87
C ASP A 195 7.38 17.72 -2.52
N ASN A 196 7.00 17.61 -3.79
CA ASN A 196 7.25 16.40 -4.55
C ASN A 196 8.76 16.14 -4.68
N SER A 197 9.15 14.87 -4.57
CA SER A 197 10.52 14.48 -4.82
C SER A 197 10.89 14.65 -6.29
N ILE A 198 12.15 15.02 -6.58
CA ILE A 198 12.67 15.11 -7.95
C ILE A 198 12.57 13.76 -8.69
N LEU A 199 12.52 12.65 -7.95
CA LEU A 199 12.46 11.29 -8.49
C LEU A 199 11.03 10.72 -8.60
N GLU A 200 10.02 11.51 -8.24
CA GLU A 200 8.62 11.11 -8.26
C GLU A 200 7.88 11.55 -9.54
#